data_ae0d14f5817b96d3d4dd6c141f60983e
#
_entry.id   ae0d14f5817b96d3d4dd6c141f60983e
#
_cell.length_a   1.000
_cell.length_b   1.000
_cell.length_c   1.000
_cell.angle_alpha   90.00
_cell.angle_beta   90.00
_cell.angle_gamma   90.00
#
_symmetry.space_group_name_H-M   'P 1'
#
loop_
_entity.id
_entity.type
_entity.pdbx_description
1 polymer ?
#
loop_
_entity_poly.entity_id
_entity_poly.type
_entity_poly.pdbx_seq_one_letter_code
_entity_poly.pdbx_strand_id
1 'polypeptide(L)'
;MIFILLNKHTELKLPDYFYDYFILMFAYARGGDLEASYKQIVIYLNFCQKIFPFTITPKSKLVEILNKGFIYIYGRDNRFRPIIVCQAKVFQKYHKQYMFEELLPAISFMAQFVINKLLLPGQFETWNMIVNLKGVNSSIIKIFYMQIK
;
A
#
# COMPACT_ATOMS: atom_id res chain seq x y z
N MET A 1 8.09 12.38 -21.49
CA MET A 1 9.31 11.55 -21.32
C MET A 1 8.98 10.12 -20.93
N ILE A 2 8.20 9.87 -19.87
CA ILE A 2 7.73 8.50 -19.52
C ILE A 2 6.78 7.93 -20.57
N PHE A 3 5.95 8.74 -21.21
CA PHE A 3 5.15 8.35 -22.37
C PHE A 3 5.97 7.75 -23.51
N ILE A 4 7.23 8.19 -23.69
CA ILE A 4 8.12 7.63 -24.69
C ILE A 4 8.55 6.21 -24.34
N LEU A 5 8.75 5.90 -23.05
CA LEU A 5 9.05 4.55 -22.58
C LEU A 5 7.81 3.64 -22.66
N LEU A 6 6.64 4.13 -22.28
CA LEU A 6 5.39 3.40 -22.40
C LEU A 6 5.04 3.11 -23.87
N ASN A 7 5.34 4.05 -24.78
CA ASN A 7 5.17 3.84 -26.22
C ASN A 7 6.20 2.87 -26.83
N LYS A 8 7.39 2.70 -26.23
CA LYS A 8 8.35 1.66 -26.63
C LYS A 8 7.92 0.26 -26.18
N HIS A 9 7.12 0.17 -25.14
CA HIS A 9 6.61 -1.06 -24.56
C HIS A 9 5.10 -1.14 -24.77
N THR A 10 4.65 -1.22 -26.02
CA THR A 10 3.25 -1.26 -26.46
C THR A 10 2.42 -2.41 -25.86
N GLU A 11 3.09 -3.37 -25.21
CA GLU A 11 2.46 -4.51 -24.55
C GLU A 11 1.85 -4.16 -23.17
N LEU A 12 2.26 -3.05 -22.54
CA LEU A 12 1.80 -2.65 -21.22
C LEU A 12 0.51 -1.82 -21.33
N LYS A 13 -0.64 -2.47 -21.20
CA LYS A 13 -1.92 -1.77 -21.07
C LYS A 13 -2.05 -1.21 -19.66
N LEU A 14 -1.93 0.12 -19.53
CA LEU A 14 -2.22 0.79 -18.27
C LEU A 14 -3.74 0.78 -18.01
N PRO A 15 -4.18 0.49 -16.77
CA PRO A 15 -5.59 0.63 -16.41
C PRO A 15 -6.06 2.10 -16.53
N ASP A 16 -7.35 2.34 -16.77
CA ASP A 16 -7.93 3.67 -16.93
C ASP A 16 -7.73 4.60 -15.73
N TYR A 17 -7.53 4.03 -14.53
CA TYR A 17 -7.23 4.79 -13.31
C TYR A 17 -5.76 5.20 -13.18
N PHE A 18 -4.91 4.81 -14.13
CA PHE A 18 -3.48 5.09 -14.10
C PHE A 18 -3.18 6.44 -14.76
N TYR A 19 -3.58 7.51 -14.08
CA TYR A 19 -3.41 8.89 -14.55
C TYR A 19 -1.94 9.32 -14.56
N ASP A 20 -1.62 10.38 -15.29
CA ASP A 20 -0.27 10.93 -15.45
C ASP A 20 0.44 11.17 -14.10
N TYR A 21 -0.29 11.60 -13.08
CA TYR A 21 0.30 11.84 -11.76
C TYR A 21 0.83 10.55 -11.10
N PHE A 22 0.19 9.39 -11.33
CA PHE A 22 0.71 8.11 -10.86
C PHE A 22 2.06 7.79 -11.50
N ILE A 23 2.17 8.01 -12.80
CA ILE A 23 3.40 7.81 -13.55
C ILE A 23 4.51 8.73 -13.00
N LEU A 24 4.15 9.99 -12.73
CA LEU A 24 5.08 10.96 -12.14
C LEU A 24 5.54 10.53 -10.73
N MET A 25 4.65 9.97 -9.90
CA MET A 25 5.03 9.44 -8.58
C MET A 25 6.11 8.37 -8.68
N PHE A 26 6.00 7.43 -9.62
CA PHE A 26 7.04 6.42 -9.85
C PHE A 26 8.35 7.05 -10.34
N ALA A 27 8.29 8.05 -11.21
CA ALA A 27 9.46 8.78 -11.68
C ALA A 27 10.17 9.51 -10.53
N TYR A 28 9.42 10.21 -9.68
CA TYR A 28 9.99 10.88 -8.50
C TYR A 28 10.61 9.87 -7.52
N ALA A 29 9.94 8.75 -7.25
CA ALA A 29 10.44 7.71 -6.36
C ALA A 29 11.76 7.08 -6.84
N ARG A 30 12.09 7.19 -8.13
CA ARG A 30 13.31 6.67 -8.75
C ARG A 30 14.28 7.77 -9.19
N GLY A 31 14.12 8.99 -8.68
CA GLY A 31 15.02 10.10 -8.98
C GLY A 31 15.08 10.50 -10.45
N GLY A 32 14.01 10.24 -11.22
CA GLY A 32 13.92 10.53 -12.65
C GLY A 32 14.50 9.42 -13.55
N ASP A 33 14.99 8.32 -13.00
CA ASP A 33 15.42 7.15 -13.78
C ASP A 33 14.18 6.48 -14.41
N LEU A 34 14.11 6.61 -15.73
CA LEU A 34 12.95 6.16 -16.51
C LEU A 34 12.84 4.63 -16.57
N GLU A 35 13.97 3.95 -16.71
CA GLU A 35 14.01 2.49 -16.81
C GLU A 35 13.64 1.83 -15.47
N ALA A 36 14.19 2.35 -14.36
CA ALA A 36 13.83 1.92 -13.02
C ALA A 36 12.35 2.22 -12.70
N SER A 37 11.83 3.35 -13.15
CA SER A 37 10.43 3.74 -12.99
C SER A 37 9.50 2.78 -13.74
N TYR A 38 9.84 2.45 -14.98
CA TYR A 38 9.08 1.49 -15.80
C TYR A 38 9.03 0.10 -15.12
N LYS A 39 10.19 -0.43 -14.72
CA LYS A 39 10.26 -1.71 -13.99
C LYS A 39 9.38 -1.71 -12.75
N GLN A 40 9.38 -0.61 -12.01
CA GLN A 40 8.55 -0.49 -10.80
C GLN A 40 7.05 -0.45 -11.14
N ILE A 41 6.64 0.22 -12.23
CA ILE A 41 5.26 0.22 -12.70
C ILE A 41 4.82 -1.20 -13.07
N VAL A 42 5.64 -1.96 -13.79
CA VAL A 42 5.33 -3.37 -14.14
C VAL A 42 5.16 -4.23 -12.90
N ILE A 43 6.06 -4.10 -11.91
CA ILE A 43 5.95 -4.81 -10.62
C ILE A 43 4.64 -4.45 -9.91
N TYR A 44 4.30 -3.17 -9.87
CA TYR A 44 3.05 -2.69 -9.25
C TYR A 44 1.81 -3.23 -9.94
N LEU A 45 1.76 -3.22 -11.27
CA LEU A 45 0.62 -3.75 -12.03
C LEU A 45 0.45 -5.26 -11.83
N ASN A 46 1.54 -6.02 -11.85
CA ASN A 46 1.52 -7.46 -11.55
C ASN A 46 1.04 -7.74 -10.11
N PHE A 47 1.44 -6.91 -9.16
CA PHE A 47 0.94 -6.98 -7.79
C PHE A 47 -0.56 -6.69 -7.73
N CYS A 48 -1.03 -5.64 -8.41
CA CYS A 48 -2.45 -5.30 -8.46
C CYS A 48 -3.29 -6.44 -9.04
N GLN A 49 -2.85 -7.08 -10.11
CA GLN A 49 -3.56 -8.22 -10.71
C GLN A 49 -3.73 -9.41 -9.76
N LYS A 50 -2.78 -9.62 -8.83
CA LYS A 50 -2.86 -10.70 -7.84
C LYS A 50 -3.78 -10.38 -6.65
N ILE A 51 -3.90 -9.10 -6.31
CA ILE A 51 -4.57 -8.66 -5.08
C ILE A 51 -5.99 -8.16 -5.34
N PHE A 52 -6.25 -7.59 -6.53
CA PHE A 52 -7.56 -7.02 -6.88
C PHE A 52 -8.33 -7.90 -7.86
N PRO A 53 -9.68 -7.85 -7.85
CA PRO A 53 -10.52 -7.07 -6.93
C PRO A 53 -10.62 -7.71 -5.54
N PHE A 54 -10.81 -6.87 -4.50
CA PHE A 54 -11.04 -7.37 -3.14
C PHE A 54 -12.46 -7.93 -3.01
N THR A 55 -12.58 -9.10 -2.39
CA THR A 55 -13.87 -9.62 -1.96
C THR A 55 -14.24 -9.04 -0.60
N ILE A 56 -15.16 -8.07 -0.58
CA ILE A 56 -15.61 -7.38 0.64
C ILE A 56 -17.02 -7.87 0.98
N THR A 57 -17.10 -8.91 1.78
CA THR A 57 -18.33 -9.38 2.39
C THR A 57 -18.14 -9.46 3.91
N PRO A 58 -19.22 -9.36 4.72
CA PRO A 58 -19.10 -9.44 6.17
C PRO A 58 -18.38 -10.69 6.69
N LYS A 59 -18.39 -11.76 5.91
CA LYS A 59 -17.74 -13.05 6.23
C LYS A 59 -16.39 -13.24 5.53
N SER A 60 -15.93 -12.27 4.75
CA SER A 60 -14.64 -12.42 4.04
C SER A 60 -13.46 -12.39 5.01
N LYS A 61 -12.42 -13.14 4.68
CA LYS A 61 -11.18 -13.19 5.44
C LYS A 61 -10.55 -11.81 5.62
N LEU A 62 -10.66 -10.97 4.59
CA LEU A 62 -10.18 -9.58 4.63
C LEU A 62 -10.86 -8.80 5.77
N VAL A 63 -12.20 -8.85 5.86
CA VAL A 63 -12.96 -8.15 6.91
C VAL A 63 -12.64 -8.73 8.28
N GLU A 64 -12.52 -10.06 8.40
CA GLU A 64 -12.10 -10.71 9.64
C GLU A 64 -10.75 -10.16 10.12
N ILE A 65 -9.76 -10.10 9.22
CA ILE A 65 -8.41 -9.62 9.54
C ILE A 65 -8.42 -8.13 9.93
N LEU A 66 -9.13 -7.29 9.18
CA LEU A 66 -9.26 -5.87 9.51
C LEU A 66 -9.89 -5.64 10.89
N ASN A 67 -10.90 -6.45 11.25
CA ASN A 67 -11.56 -6.38 12.55
C ASN A 67 -10.66 -6.78 13.73
N LYS A 68 -9.49 -7.39 13.49
CA LYS A 68 -8.50 -7.61 14.57
C LYS A 68 -7.85 -6.30 15.02
N GLY A 69 -7.97 -5.21 14.24
CA GLY A 69 -7.49 -3.88 14.62
C GLY A 69 -5.96 -3.72 14.58
N PHE A 70 -5.25 -4.54 13.78
CA PHE A 70 -3.80 -4.38 13.64
C PHE A 70 -3.41 -3.19 12.77
N ILE A 71 -4.31 -2.73 11.89
CA ILE A 71 -4.15 -1.54 11.06
C ILE A 71 -5.48 -0.79 10.98
N TYR A 72 -5.46 0.52 11.18
CA TYR A 72 -6.66 1.36 11.09
C TYR A 72 -6.31 2.82 10.82
N ILE A 73 -7.32 3.60 10.41
CA ILE A 73 -7.20 5.03 10.19
C ILE A 73 -7.62 5.73 11.48
N TYR A 74 -6.73 6.58 12.01
CA TYR A 74 -6.97 7.30 13.27
C TYR A 74 -7.63 8.67 13.05
N GLY A 75 -7.44 9.27 11.89
CA GLY A 75 -7.90 10.63 11.60
C GLY A 75 -6.93 11.36 10.68
N ARG A 76 -6.72 12.66 10.93
CA ARG A 76 -5.84 13.50 10.15
C ARG A 76 -4.92 14.33 11.05
N ASP A 77 -3.75 14.69 10.55
CA ASP A 77 -2.84 15.62 11.22
C ASP A 77 -3.23 17.10 10.96
N ASN A 78 -2.44 18.03 11.51
CA ASN A 78 -2.66 19.48 11.34
C ASN A 78 -2.52 19.98 9.89
N ARG A 79 -1.97 19.14 8.99
CA ARG A 79 -1.88 19.40 7.55
C ARG A 79 -2.91 18.59 6.76
N PHE A 80 -3.94 18.10 7.42
CA PHE A 80 -5.01 17.27 6.88
C PHE A 80 -4.56 15.95 6.24
N ARG A 81 -3.32 15.49 6.49
CA ARG A 81 -2.84 14.21 5.99
C ARG A 81 -3.44 13.07 6.80
N PRO A 82 -3.94 12.01 6.16
CA PRO A 82 -4.46 10.85 6.87
C PRO A 82 -3.38 10.20 7.76
N ILE A 83 -3.78 9.74 8.94
CA ILE A 83 -2.94 9.01 9.88
C ILE A 83 -3.36 7.56 9.89
N ILE A 84 -2.47 6.67 9.48
CA ILE A 84 -2.63 5.22 9.55
C ILE A 84 -1.88 4.73 10.79
N VAL A 85 -2.54 3.93 11.63
CA VAL A 85 -1.91 3.34 12.80
C VAL A 85 -1.80 1.83 12.62
N CYS A 86 -0.57 1.31 12.79
CA CYS A 86 -0.27 -0.11 12.82
C CYS A 86 0.07 -0.55 14.24
N GLN A 87 -0.69 -1.51 14.77
CA GLN A 87 -0.48 -2.09 16.09
C GLN A 87 0.36 -3.37 15.98
N ALA A 88 1.68 -3.25 16.07
CA ALA A 88 2.58 -4.37 15.87
C ALA A 88 2.38 -5.51 16.88
N LYS A 89 1.93 -5.21 18.11
CA LYS A 89 1.59 -6.22 19.11
C LYS A 89 0.37 -7.05 18.69
N VAL A 90 -0.63 -6.43 18.08
CA VAL A 90 -1.80 -7.14 17.53
C VAL A 90 -1.37 -8.03 16.37
N PHE A 91 -0.56 -7.51 15.46
CA PHE A 91 0.05 -8.31 14.40
C PHE A 91 0.84 -9.50 14.99
N GLN A 92 1.69 -9.29 16.00
CA GLN A 92 2.44 -10.35 16.68
C GLN A 92 1.54 -11.44 17.27
N LYS A 93 0.37 -11.08 17.79
CA LYS A 93 -0.60 -12.05 18.33
C LYS A 93 -1.13 -12.97 17.23
N TYR A 94 -1.36 -12.45 16.05
CA TYR A 94 -2.04 -13.15 14.96
C TYR A 94 -1.13 -13.64 13.83
N HIS A 95 0.14 -13.19 13.74
CA HIS A 95 1.05 -13.55 12.65
C HIS A 95 1.32 -15.07 12.52
N LYS A 96 1.15 -15.84 13.61
CA LYS A 96 1.23 -17.30 13.58
C LYS A 96 -0.06 -17.96 13.10
N GLN A 97 -1.18 -17.25 13.14
CA GLN A 97 -2.51 -17.73 12.72
C GLN A 97 -2.77 -17.46 11.25
N TYR A 98 -2.21 -16.37 10.72
CA TYR A 98 -2.40 -15.95 9.33
C TYR A 98 -1.05 -15.97 8.61
N MET A 99 -1.03 -16.53 7.42
CA MET A 99 0.12 -16.39 6.53
C MET A 99 0.22 -14.95 6.02
N PHE A 100 1.41 -14.55 5.60
CA PHE A 100 1.63 -13.19 5.09
C PHE A 100 0.73 -12.88 3.89
N GLU A 101 0.50 -13.86 3.03
CA GLU A 101 -0.36 -13.79 1.86
C GLU A 101 -1.83 -13.48 2.22
N GLU A 102 -2.27 -13.85 3.43
CA GLU A 102 -3.61 -13.53 3.93
C GLU A 102 -3.69 -12.10 4.53
N LEU A 103 -2.58 -11.59 5.07
CA LEU A 103 -2.49 -10.24 5.66
C LEU A 103 -2.31 -9.17 4.58
N LEU A 104 -1.64 -9.52 3.50
CA LEU A 104 -1.31 -8.59 2.40
C LEU A 104 -2.55 -7.95 1.77
N PRO A 105 -3.66 -8.65 1.47
CA PRO A 105 -4.88 -8.04 0.99
C PRO A 105 -5.46 -7.00 1.95
N ALA A 106 -5.39 -7.22 3.27
CA ALA A 106 -5.91 -6.27 4.25
C ALA A 106 -5.06 -4.98 4.31
N ILE A 107 -3.74 -5.11 4.25
CA ILE A 107 -2.82 -3.96 4.18
C ILE A 107 -3.04 -3.19 2.88
N SER A 108 -3.13 -3.90 1.75
CA SER A 108 -3.34 -3.31 0.43
C SER A 108 -4.70 -2.62 0.33
N PHE A 109 -5.75 -3.21 0.91
CA PHE A 109 -7.06 -2.58 0.99
C PHE A 109 -7.01 -1.25 1.76
N MET A 110 -6.34 -1.22 2.91
CA MET A 110 -6.20 0.02 3.69
C MET A 110 -5.43 1.09 2.93
N ALA A 111 -4.32 0.72 2.27
CA ALA A 111 -3.56 1.66 1.42
C ALA A 111 -4.42 2.20 0.28
N GLN A 112 -5.13 1.32 -0.45
CA GLN A 112 -6.00 1.71 -1.55
C GLN A 112 -7.18 2.57 -1.09
N PHE A 113 -7.75 2.27 0.07
CA PHE A 113 -8.80 3.10 0.67
C PHE A 113 -8.30 4.51 0.98
N VAL A 114 -7.10 4.64 1.57
CA VAL A 114 -6.48 5.94 1.83
C VAL A 114 -6.24 6.70 0.52
N ILE A 115 -5.65 6.05 -0.48
CA ILE A 115 -5.37 6.66 -1.79
C ILE A 115 -6.66 7.17 -2.44
N ASN A 116 -7.70 6.34 -2.51
CA ASN A 116 -8.90 6.63 -3.28
C ASN A 116 -9.91 7.51 -2.54
N LYS A 117 -9.90 7.52 -1.20
CA LYS A 117 -10.96 8.16 -0.41
C LYS A 117 -10.47 9.26 0.51
N LEU A 118 -9.20 9.29 0.86
CA LEU A 118 -8.68 10.22 1.87
C LEU A 118 -7.61 11.17 1.35
N LEU A 119 -6.89 10.82 0.28
CA LEU A 119 -6.00 11.75 -0.39
C LEU A 119 -6.80 12.65 -1.34
N LEU A 120 -6.34 13.88 -1.50
CA LEU A 120 -6.89 14.85 -2.45
C LEU A 120 -5.75 15.29 -3.37
N PRO A 121 -5.78 14.88 -4.65
CA PRO A 121 -4.75 15.27 -5.63
C PRO A 121 -4.55 16.79 -5.67
N GLY A 122 -3.30 17.24 -5.71
CA GLY A 122 -2.94 18.64 -5.71
C GLY A 122 -3.09 19.37 -4.36
N GLN A 123 -3.61 18.69 -3.31
CA GLN A 123 -3.75 19.26 -1.97
C GLN A 123 -2.98 18.44 -0.93
N PHE A 124 -3.37 17.18 -0.68
CA PHE A 124 -2.63 16.27 0.18
C PHE A 124 -2.51 14.90 -0.49
N GLU A 125 -1.28 14.59 -0.90
CA GLU A 125 -0.93 13.38 -1.64
C GLU A 125 -0.11 12.40 -0.81
N THR A 126 0.06 12.68 0.50
CA THR A 126 0.84 11.86 1.41
C THR A 126 0.02 11.53 2.65
N TRP A 127 0.39 10.45 3.34
CA TRP A 127 -0.15 10.07 4.64
C TRP A 127 0.96 9.86 5.67
N ASN A 128 0.60 9.87 6.94
CA ASN A 128 1.48 9.51 8.03
C ASN A 128 1.17 8.08 8.48
N MET A 129 2.21 7.27 8.70
CA MET A 129 2.07 5.95 9.28
C MET A 129 2.74 5.92 10.65
N ILE A 130 1.97 5.56 11.67
CA ILE A 130 2.45 5.35 13.04
C ILE A 130 2.49 3.85 13.30
N VAL A 131 3.67 3.31 13.55
CA VAL A 131 3.84 1.91 13.95
C VAL A 131 4.07 1.85 15.45
N ASN A 132 3.06 1.37 16.18
CA ASN A 132 3.17 1.18 17.63
C ASN A 132 3.89 -0.14 17.93
N LEU A 133 5.13 -0.05 18.40
CA LEU A 133 5.99 -1.18 18.74
C LEU A 133 5.94 -1.57 20.23
N LYS A 134 5.09 -0.95 21.04
CA LYS A 134 5.01 -1.22 22.48
C LYS A 134 4.70 -2.69 22.76
N GLY A 135 5.58 -3.35 23.49
CA GLY A 135 5.43 -4.74 23.92
C GLY A 135 5.65 -5.78 22.80
N VAL A 136 6.35 -5.42 21.75
CA VAL A 136 6.70 -6.30 20.63
C VAL A 136 8.07 -6.92 20.82
N ASN A 137 8.23 -8.19 20.47
CA ASN A 137 9.52 -8.88 20.49
C ASN A 137 10.42 -8.41 19.33
N SER A 138 11.73 -8.38 19.53
CA SER A 138 12.72 -7.94 18.53
C SER A 138 12.65 -8.75 17.22
N SER A 139 12.26 -10.01 17.26
CA SER A 139 12.06 -10.84 16.07
C SER A 139 10.99 -10.29 15.12
N ILE A 140 9.91 -9.74 15.66
CA ILE A 140 8.83 -9.15 14.86
C ILE A 140 9.28 -7.83 14.23
N ILE A 141 10.08 -7.06 14.92
CA ILE A 141 10.65 -5.81 14.38
C ILE A 141 11.46 -6.11 13.11
N LYS A 142 12.26 -7.18 13.12
CA LYS A 142 13.01 -7.63 11.93
C LYS A 142 12.09 -8.00 10.76
N ILE A 143 10.99 -8.71 11.03
CA ILE A 143 10.00 -9.08 10.01
C ILE A 143 9.38 -7.83 9.37
N PHE A 144 8.96 -6.85 10.17
CA PHE A 144 8.45 -5.57 9.67
C PHE A 144 9.48 -4.84 8.79
N TYR A 145 10.75 -4.78 9.21
CA TYR A 145 11.82 -4.12 8.44
C TYR A 145 12.13 -4.81 7.10
N MET A 146 12.06 -6.13 7.04
CA MET A 146 12.32 -6.87 5.80
C MET A 146 11.19 -6.77 4.77
N GLN A 147 9.98 -6.46 5.20
CA GLN A 147 8.80 -6.39 4.33
C GLN A 147 8.47 -4.96 3.84
N ILE A 148 9.10 -3.94 4.42
CA ILE A 148 8.95 -2.53 4.00
C ILE A 148 10.00 -2.14 2.92
N LYS A 149 11.02 -2.96 2.70
CA LYS A 149 11.99 -2.78 1.60
C LYS A 149 11.46 -3.35 0.29
#